data_c1861c32d2ec80628b1deacbe87aebf6
#
_entry.id   c1861c32d2ec80628b1deacbe87aebf6
#
_cell.length_a   1.000
_cell.length_b   1.000
_cell.length_c   1.000
_cell.angle_alpha   90.00
_cell.angle_beta   90.00
_cell.angle_gamma   90.00
#
_symmetry.space_group_name_H-M   'P 1'
#
loop_
_entity.id
_entity.type
_entity.pdbx_description
1 polymer ?
#
loop_
_entity_poly.entity_id
_entity_poly.type
_entity_poly.pdbx_seq_one_letter_code
_entity_poly.pdbx_strand_id
1 'polypeptide(L)'
;DGVYGANASGKSNLLDALSYALRAIKSSASTWLAAPRFPREPFALNPAHLGDPGEYELEFVSQGRRYFYRFSVDTEGIRDESLRVLGKQRWTSLLERTQDGKVARVSGLARVARRELALSRAAEMDHEALAPIRRDLVEGFDVYRVGDREVRARVEQITERLVEGGLEFDELVALARIADTGITSIHVEEREAPEEVRRVFRAFIQQIQGNAQDSTNADGAPGQQTEAEDARLAREFIA
;
A
#
# COMPACT_ATOMS: atom_id res chain seq x y z
N ASP A 1 10.02 -4.52 19.90
CA ASP A 1 9.51 -5.81 20.44
C ASP A 1 9.74 -6.91 19.41
N GLY A 2 10.18 -8.09 19.85
CA GLY A 2 10.42 -9.25 19.00
C GLY A 2 9.36 -10.33 19.21
N VAL A 3 8.89 -10.96 18.13
CA VAL A 3 8.02 -12.13 18.21
C VAL A 3 8.83 -13.38 17.93
N TYR A 4 9.00 -14.20 18.95
CA TYR A 4 9.79 -15.44 18.91
C TYR A 4 8.88 -16.66 19.00
N GLY A 5 9.33 -17.79 18.45
CA GLY A 5 8.60 -19.05 18.51
C GLY A 5 9.19 -20.09 17.57
N ALA A 6 8.81 -21.36 17.74
CA ALA A 6 9.25 -22.46 16.90
C ALA A 6 8.87 -22.26 15.42
N ASN A 7 9.50 -22.99 14.52
CA ASN A 7 9.09 -23.04 13.12
C ASN A 7 7.63 -23.53 13.03
N ALA A 8 6.88 -22.98 12.09
CA ALA A 8 5.44 -23.25 11.92
C ALA A 8 4.52 -22.78 13.08
N SER A 9 5.00 -21.96 14.03
CA SER A 9 4.17 -21.43 15.14
C SER A 9 3.23 -20.27 14.73
N GLY A 10 3.15 -19.93 13.44
CA GLY A 10 2.24 -18.88 12.95
C GLY A 10 2.81 -17.45 12.93
N LYS A 11 4.11 -17.26 13.22
CA LYS A 11 4.76 -15.92 13.17
C LYS A 11 4.54 -15.20 11.85
N SER A 12 4.75 -15.89 10.73
CA SER A 12 4.53 -15.34 9.39
C SER A 12 3.05 -15.05 9.13
N ASN A 13 2.14 -15.89 9.65
CA ASN A 13 0.69 -15.68 9.50
C ASN A 13 0.24 -14.38 10.16
N LEU A 14 0.87 -13.95 11.28
CA LEU A 14 0.57 -12.68 11.90
C LEU A 14 0.93 -11.50 10.98
N LEU A 15 2.09 -11.55 10.34
CA LEU A 15 2.50 -10.54 9.34
C LEU A 15 1.60 -10.59 8.10
N ASP A 16 1.19 -11.77 7.67
CA ASP A 16 0.26 -11.95 6.56
C ASP A 16 -1.10 -11.34 6.87
N ALA A 17 -1.63 -11.57 8.07
CA ALA A 17 -2.89 -11.00 8.53
C ALA A 17 -2.81 -9.46 8.61
N LEU A 18 -1.71 -8.90 9.14
CA LEU A 18 -1.50 -7.45 9.18
C LEU A 18 -1.41 -6.87 7.77
N SER A 19 -0.61 -7.51 6.90
CA SER A 19 -0.48 -7.09 5.50
C SER A 19 -1.81 -7.12 4.75
N TYR A 20 -2.62 -8.17 4.98
CA TYR A 20 -3.96 -8.26 4.42
C TYR A 20 -4.86 -7.11 4.92
N ALA A 21 -4.88 -6.86 6.22
CA ALA A 21 -5.68 -5.79 6.82
C ALA A 21 -5.31 -4.42 6.25
N LEU A 22 -4.01 -4.11 6.16
CA LEU A 22 -3.55 -2.85 5.59
C LEU A 22 -3.90 -2.70 4.10
N ARG A 23 -3.78 -3.78 3.31
CA ARG A 23 -4.22 -3.78 1.90
C ARG A 23 -5.73 -3.57 1.78
N ALA A 24 -6.52 -4.20 2.65
CA ALA A 24 -7.97 -4.00 2.67
C ALA A 24 -8.32 -2.53 2.94
N ILE A 25 -7.72 -1.93 3.96
CA ILE A 25 -7.92 -0.53 4.33
C ILE A 25 -7.43 0.42 3.22
N LYS A 26 -6.33 0.08 2.56
CA LYS A 26 -5.76 0.89 1.48
C LYS A 26 -6.58 0.84 0.20
N SER A 27 -7.08 -0.34 -0.20
CA SER A 27 -7.45 -0.59 -1.59
C SER A 27 -8.85 -1.18 -1.78
N SER A 28 -9.63 -1.44 -0.73
CA SER A 28 -10.93 -2.10 -0.90
C SER A 28 -11.95 -1.25 -1.64
N ALA A 29 -11.91 0.07 -1.50
CA ALA A 29 -12.80 0.99 -2.21
C ALA A 29 -12.40 1.25 -3.68
N SER A 30 -11.25 0.77 -4.10
CA SER A 30 -10.73 0.91 -5.47
C SER A 30 -10.51 -0.44 -6.15
N THR A 31 -9.37 -1.07 -5.93
CA THR A 31 -8.96 -2.29 -6.66
C THR A 31 -9.80 -3.53 -6.33
N TRP A 32 -10.34 -3.67 -5.12
CA TRP A 32 -11.14 -4.83 -4.75
C TRP A 32 -12.53 -4.84 -5.40
N LEU A 33 -13.08 -3.67 -5.70
CA LEU A 33 -14.35 -3.58 -6.43
C LEU A 33 -14.24 -4.13 -7.85
N ALA A 34 -13.10 -3.90 -8.49
CA ALA A 34 -12.82 -4.38 -9.85
C ALA A 34 -12.32 -5.83 -9.88
N ALA A 35 -11.93 -6.41 -8.74
CA ALA A 35 -11.38 -7.75 -8.69
C ALA A 35 -12.42 -8.82 -9.08
N PRO A 36 -12.08 -9.81 -9.92
CA PRO A 36 -13.01 -10.86 -10.33
C PRO A 36 -13.46 -11.73 -9.15
N ARG A 37 -12.61 -11.87 -8.15
CA ARG A 37 -12.91 -12.58 -6.89
C ARG A 37 -12.59 -11.69 -5.71
N PHE A 38 -13.35 -11.85 -4.62
CA PHE A 38 -13.05 -11.16 -3.37
C PHE A 38 -11.72 -11.67 -2.82
N PRO A 39 -10.75 -10.79 -2.51
CA PRO A 39 -9.47 -11.19 -1.96
C PRO A 39 -9.66 -11.69 -0.52
N ARG A 40 -9.64 -12.99 -0.31
CA ARG A 40 -9.74 -13.64 0.99
C ARG A 40 -8.68 -14.71 1.09
N GLU A 41 -7.99 -14.76 2.22
CA GLU A 41 -6.98 -15.76 2.54
C GLU A 41 -7.44 -16.55 3.79
N PRO A 42 -8.29 -17.59 3.65
CA PRO A 42 -8.75 -18.38 4.78
C PRO A 42 -7.65 -19.30 5.30
N PHE A 43 -7.76 -19.68 6.59
CA PHE A 43 -6.87 -20.68 7.16
C PHE A 43 -7.08 -22.04 6.45
N ALA A 44 -6.13 -22.43 5.62
CA ALA A 44 -6.27 -23.56 4.70
C ALA A 44 -6.02 -24.95 5.33
N LEU A 45 -5.41 -25.00 6.54
CA LEU A 45 -5.02 -26.27 7.17
C LEU A 45 -6.19 -27.04 7.81
N ASN A 46 -7.34 -26.39 7.99
CA ASN A 46 -8.54 -27.06 8.49
C ASN A 46 -9.73 -26.79 7.56
N PRO A 47 -10.13 -27.78 6.72
CA PRO A 47 -11.24 -27.62 5.79
C PRO A 47 -12.58 -27.24 6.46
N ALA A 48 -12.79 -27.62 7.71
CA ALA A 48 -14.02 -27.29 8.44
C ALA A 48 -14.17 -25.78 8.69
N HIS A 49 -13.06 -25.02 8.72
CA HIS A 49 -13.04 -23.59 8.98
C HIS A 49 -12.85 -22.73 7.72
N LEU A 50 -12.81 -23.33 6.54
CA LEU A 50 -12.67 -22.57 5.29
C LEU A 50 -13.83 -21.58 5.05
N GLY A 51 -15.00 -21.87 5.59
CA GLY A 51 -16.19 -21.01 5.52
C GLY A 51 -16.27 -19.94 6.60
N ASP A 52 -15.49 -20.09 7.67
CA ASP A 52 -15.58 -19.18 8.82
C ASP A 52 -15.12 -17.79 8.46
N PRO A 53 -15.72 -16.73 9.02
CA PRO A 53 -15.26 -15.36 8.80
C PRO A 53 -13.85 -15.16 9.35
N GLY A 54 -13.02 -14.43 8.60
CA GLY A 54 -11.78 -13.87 9.13
C GLY A 54 -12.06 -12.57 9.87
N GLU A 55 -11.54 -12.43 11.08
CA GLU A 55 -11.67 -11.23 11.90
C GLU A 55 -10.32 -10.52 12.05
N TYR A 56 -10.33 -9.20 11.93
CA TYR A 56 -9.15 -8.35 12.03
C TYR A 56 -9.41 -7.24 13.04
N GLU A 57 -8.54 -7.13 14.01
CA GLU A 57 -8.60 -6.11 15.05
C GLU A 57 -7.26 -5.40 15.15
N LEU A 58 -7.30 -4.08 15.09
CA LEU A 58 -6.13 -3.20 15.14
C LEU A 58 -6.35 -2.13 16.21
N GLU A 59 -5.41 -2.02 17.12
CA GLU A 59 -5.36 -0.93 18.07
C GLU A 59 -4.12 -0.08 17.77
N PHE A 60 -4.31 1.23 17.59
CA PHE A 60 -3.25 2.12 17.13
C PHE A 60 -3.45 3.54 17.66
N VAL A 61 -2.41 4.34 17.56
CA VAL A 61 -2.44 5.76 17.89
C VAL A 61 -2.30 6.57 16.59
N SER A 62 -3.19 7.53 16.40
CA SER A 62 -3.14 8.51 15.32
C SER A 62 -3.44 9.88 15.92
N GLN A 63 -2.66 10.89 15.57
CA GLN A 63 -2.79 12.27 16.05
C GLN A 63 -2.93 12.37 17.58
N GLY A 64 -2.15 11.58 18.32
CA GLY A 64 -2.16 11.52 19.79
C GLY A 64 -3.40 10.88 20.42
N ARG A 65 -4.30 10.28 19.64
CA ARG A 65 -5.49 9.60 20.12
C ARG A 65 -5.42 8.11 19.84
N ARG A 66 -5.95 7.31 20.74
CA ARG A 66 -6.00 5.85 20.65
C ARG A 66 -7.27 5.41 19.95
N TYR A 67 -7.13 4.55 18.93
CA TYR A 67 -8.22 4.02 18.13
C TYR A 67 -8.27 2.50 18.22
N PHE A 68 -9.47 1.95 18.09
CA PHE A 68 -9.72 0.53 17.90
C PHE A 68 -10.52 0.34 16.61
N TYR A 69 -9.93 -0.35 15.67
CA TYR A 69 -10.54 -0.65 14.39
C TYR A 69 -10.72 -2.15 14.24
N ARG A 70 -11.91 -2.56 13.84
CA ARG A 70 -12.26 -3.96 13.62
C ARG A 70 -13.05 -4.11 12.33
N PHE A 71 -12.79 -5.17 11.59
CA PHE A 71 -13.65 -5.61 10.49
C PHE A 71 -13.60 -7.14 10.36
N SER A 72 -14.65 -7.72 9.76
CA SER A 72 -14.70 -9.13 9.46
C SER A 72 -15.04 -9.38 7.99
N VAL A 73 -14.52 -10.47 7.44
CA VAL A 73 -14.66 -10.85 6.02
C VAL A 73 -15.14 -12.29 5.90
N ASP A 74 -16.00 -12.56 4.95
CA ASP A 74 -16.41 -13.90 4.56
C ASP A 74 -16.17 -14.17 3.05
N THR A 75 -16.77 -15.20 2.51
CA THR A 75 -16.64 -15.58 1.09
C THR A 75 -17.27 -14.57 0.13
N GLU A 76 -18.18 -13.72 0.59
CA GLU A 76 -18.92 -12.76 -0.22
C GLU A 76 -18.32 -11.34 -0.11
N GLY A 77 -17.62 -11.05 0.99
CA GLY A 77 -17.03 -9.73 1.21
C GLY A 77 -16.93 -9.37 2.69
N ILE A 78 -17.07 -8.06 2.97
CA ILE A 78 -17.00 -7.50 4.32
C ILE A 78 -18.35 -7.74 5.03
N ARG A 79 -18.33 -8.32 6.22
CA ARG A 79 -19.52 -8.56 7.03
C ARG A 79 -19.88 -7.38 7.90
N ASP A 80 -18.90 -6.93 8.67
CA ASP A 80 -19.04 -5.81 9.59
C ASP A 80 -17.76 -5.00 9.66
N GLU A 81 -17.85 -3.77 10.11
CA GLU A 81 -16.74 -2.87 10.31
C GLU A 81 -17.07 -1.87 11.39
N SER A 82 -16.11 -1.57 12.25
CA SER A 82 -16.25 -0.54 13.27
C SER A 82 -14.94 0.18 13.54
N LEU A 83 -15.03 1.48 13.77
CA LEU A 83 -13.93 2.32 14.26
C LEU A 83 -14.38 3.04 15.51
N ARG A 84 -13.60 2.93 16.57
CA ARG A 84 -13.84 3.60 17.85
C ARG A 84 -12.60 4.40 18.25
N VAL A 85 -12.82 5.50 18.94
CA VAL A 85 -11.77 6.33 19.53
C VAL A 85 -11.91 6.35 21.04
N LEU A 86 -10.78 6.24 21.74
CA LEU A 86 -10.75 6.35 23.19
C LEU A 86 -10.83 7.84 23.59
N GLY A 87 -11.92 8.20 24.26
CA GLY A 87 -12.06 9.47 24.95
C GLY A 87 -11.34 9.43 26.32
N LYS A 88 -11.71 10.33 27.23
CA LYS A 88 -11.07 10.39 28.55
C LYS A 88 -11.18 9.09 29.34
N GLN A 89 -12.33 8.40 29.26
CA GLN A 89 -12.60 7.18 30.05
C GLN A 89 -13.41 6.11 29.29
N ARG A 90 -13.86 6.40 28.07
CA ARG A 90 -14.73 5.47 27.31
C ARG A 90 -14.45 5.52 25.81
N TRP A 91 -14.70 4.40 25.16
CA TRP A 91 -14.69 4.29 23.72
C TRP A 91 -15.94 4.94 23.11
N THR A 92 -15.75 5.73 22.08
CA THR A 92 -16.81 6.36 21.28
C THR A 92 -16.74 5.83 19.87
N SER A 93 -17.85 5.37 19.31
CA SER A 93 -17.93 4.90 17.94
C SER A 93 -17.90 6.06 16.95
N LEU A 94 -17.01 5.99 15.95
CA LEU A 94 -16.91 6.93 14.86
C LEU A 94 -17.47 6.38 13.55
N LEU A 95 -17.48 5.06 13.38
CA LEU A 95 -17.95 4.36 12.21
C LEU A 95 -18.51 3.01 12.63
N GLU A 96 -19.65 2.65 12.08
CA GLU A 96 -20.24 1.32 12.16
C GLU A 96 -20.80 0.95 10.79
N ARG A 97 -20.48 -0.24 10.31
CA ARG A 97 -20.98 -0.78 9.05
C ARG A 97 -21.49 -2.20 9.27
N THR A 98 -22.67 -2.45 8.76
CA THR A 98 -23.35 -3.75 8.83
C THR A 98 -23.19 -4.57 7.55
N GLN A 99 -23.51 -5.86 7.60
CA GLN A 99 -23.34 -6.79 6.49
C GLN A 99 -24.06 -6.36 5.20
N ASP A 100 -25.21 -5.70 5.30
CA ASP A 100 -25.97 -5.14 4.17
C ASP A 100 -25.35 -3.84 3.61
N GLY A 101 -24.19 -3.42 4.14
CA GLY A 101 -23.44 -2.25 3.68
C GLY A 101 -23.94 -0.93 4.22
N LYS A 102 -24.92 -0.90 5.13
CA LYS A 102 -25.32 0.35 5.79
C LYS A 102 -24.21 0.87 6.68
N VAL A 103 -23.98 2.17 6.60
CA VAL A 103 -22.97 2.88 7.37
C VAL A 103 -23.66 3.85 8.32
N ALA A 104 -23.30 3.82 9.58
CA ALA A 104 -23.75 4.74 10.60
C ALA A 104 -22.59 5.61 11.10
N ARG A 105 -22.92 6.79 11.61
CA ARG A 105 -22.01 7.77 12.24
C ARG A 105 -21.04 8.48 11.29
N VAL A 106 -21.15 8.26 9.99
CA VAL A 106 -20.32 8.92 8.97
C VAL A 106 -21.20 9.81 8.12
N SER A 107 -20.99 11.12 8.18
CA SER A 107 -21.75 12.08 7.38
C SER A 107 -21.40 11.90 5.90
N GLY A 108 -22.40 11.99 5.03
CA GLY A 108 -22.21 11.85 3.58
C GLY A 108 -21.97 10.41 3.08
N LEU A 109 -21.89 9.41 3.98
CA LEU A 109 -21.71 8.01 3.61
C LEU A 109 -22.73 7.11 4.30
N ALA A 110 -23.87 6.88 3.64
CA ALA A 110 -24.95 6.07 4.20
C ALA A 110 -24.81 4.57 3.88
N ARG A 111 -24.11 4.23 2.80
CA ARG A 111 -23.97 2.86 2.32
C ARG A 111 -22.68 2.66 1.51
N VAL A 112 -22.11 1.47 1.59
CA VAL A 112 -20.96 1.00 0.81
C VAL A 112 -21.25 -0.37 0.19
N ALA A 113 -20.51 -0.74 -0.83
CA ALA A 113 -20.61 -2.05 -1.47
C ALA A 113 -20.14 -3.18 -0.52
N ARG A 114 -20.56 -4.41 -0.81
CA ARG A 114 -20.22 -5.60 -0.01
C ARG A 114 -18.72 -5.84 0.08
N ARG A 115 -17.94 -5.43 -0.93
CA ARG A 115 -16.51 -5.70 -1.06
C ARG A 115 -15.61 -4.54 -0.61
N GLU A 116 -16.18 -3.46 -0.12
CA GLU A 116 -15.40 -2.29 0.33
C GLU A 116 -15.58 -2.00 1.81
N LEU A 117 -14.52 -1.54 2.44
CA LEU A 117 -14.54 -0.97 3.78
C LEU A 117 -15.06 0.46 3.72
N ALA A 118 -15.89 0.82 4.69
CA ALA A 118 -16.41 2.18 4.79
C ALA A 118 -15.30 3.19 5.13
N LEU A 119 -14.28 2.78 5.90
CA LEU A 119 -13.10 3.61 6.15
C LEU A 119 -12.31 3.89 4.87
N SER A 120 -12.15 2.89 4.00
CA SER A 120 -11.50 3.06 2.69
C SER A 120 -12.31 4.00 1.80
N ARG A 121 -13.63 3.82 1.72
CA ARG A 121 -14.52 4.68 0.93
C ARG A 121 -14.55 6.11 1.45
N ALA A 122 -14.62 6.32 2.76
CA ALA A 122 -14.58 7.64 3.36
C ALA A 122 -13.29 8.40 3.00
N ALA A 123 -12.15 7.70 2.94
CA ALA A 123 -10.89 8.31 2.54
C ALA A 123 -10.86 8.68 1.04
N GLU A 124 -11.43 7.86 0.15
CA GLU A 124 -11.56 8.19 -1.28
C GLU A 124 -12.49 9.39 -1.53
N MET A 125 -13.37 9.70 -0.56
CA MET A 125 -14.26 10.87 -0.58
C MET A 125 -13.67 12.06 0.20
N ASP A 126 -12.41 12.00 0.63
CA ASP A 126 -11.75 13.03 1.43
C ASP A 126 -12.53 13.40 2.71
N HIS A 127 -13.18 12.41 3.36
CA HIS A 127 -13.95 12.64 4.57
C HIS A 127 -13.07 13.22 5.68
N GLU A 128 -13.38 14.45 6.15
CA GLU A 128 -12.57 15.27 7.05
C GLU A 128 -12.01 14.50 8.27
N ALA A 129 -12.86 13.73 8.95
CA ALA A 129 -12.48 13.02 10.17
C ALA A 129 -11.84 11.64 9.92
N LEU A 130 -12.14 10.96 8.82
CA LEU A 130 -11.74 9.56 8.61
C LEU A 130 -10.56 9.42 7.65
N ALA A 131 -10.40 10.30 6.67
CA ALA A 131 -9.30 10.24 5.71
C ALA A 131 -7.92 10.36 6.40
N PRO A 132 -7.70 11.28 7.35
CA PRO A 132 -6.44 11.34 8.10
C PRO A 132 -6.16 10.06 8.91
N ILE A 133 -7.18 9.49 9.55
CA ILE A 133 -7.02 8.25 10.35
C ILE A 133 -6.61 7.08 9.45
N ARG A 134 -7.27 6.94 8.30
CA ARG A 134 -6.91 5.91 7.31
C ARG A 134 -5.51 6.11 6.78
N ARG A 135 -5.11 7.33 6.45
CA ARG A 135 -3.77 7.66 5.99
C ARG A 135 -2.72 7.27 7.02
N ASP A 136 -2.86 7.74 8.26
CA ASP A 136 -1.92 7.45 9.34
C ASP A 136 -1.80 5.94 9.59
N LEU A 137 -2.91 5.19 9.50
CA LEU A 137 -2.92 3.74 9.65
C LEU A 137 -2.18 3.02 8.50
N VAL A 138 -2.37 3.47 7.27
CA VAL A 138 -1.74 2.85 6.08
C VAL A 138 -0.27 3.24 5.95
N GLU A 139 0.08 4.51 6.23
CA GLU A 139 1.45 5.03 6.10
C GLU A 139 2.30 4.75 7.34
N GLY A 140 1.67 4.55 8.50
CA GLY A 140 2.35 4.25 9.76
C GLY A 140 2.89 2.82 9.86
N PHE A 141 2.54 1.92 8.94
CA PHE A 141 2.99 0.53 8.94
C PHE A 141 3.58 0.14 7.60
N ASP A 142 4.81 -0.34 7.63
CA ASP A 142 5.46 -0.99 6.49
C ASP A 142 5.69 -2.47 6.85
N VAL A 143 4.89 -3.36 6.25
CA VAL A 143 5.02 -4.80 6.46
C VAL A 143 6.00 -5.37 5.47
N TYR A 144 7.20 -5.65 5.95
CA TYR A 144 8.28 -6.17 5.15
C TYR A 144 8.36 -7.70 5.20
N ARG A 145 8.37 -8.33 4.04
CA ARG A 145 8.63 -9.78 3.89
C ARG A 145 9.99 -9.98 3.25
N VAL A 146 10.75 -10.95 3.78
CA VAL A 146 12.02 -11.34 3.19
C VAL A 146 11.74 -12.36 2.07
N GLY A 147 11.34 -11.86 0.90
CA GLY A 147 11.21 -12.63 -0.33
C GLY A 147 12.04 -11.97 -1.43
N ASP A 148 12.51 -12.74 -2.42
CA ASP A 148 13.39 -12.21 -3.48
C ASP A 148 12.79 -11.02 -4.24
N ARG A 149 11.46 -11.04 -4.45
CA ARG A 149 10.76 -9.97 -5.15
C ARG A 149 10.65 -8.71 -4.30
N GLU A 150 10.30 -8.87 -3.03
CA GLU A 150 10.16 -7.77 -2.08
C GLU A 150 11.52 -7.14 -1.76
N VAL A 151 12.58 -7.97 -1.67
CA VAL A 151 13.95 -7.49 -1.49
C VAL A 151 14.37 -6.63 -2.68
N ARG A 152 14.13 -7.08 -3.92
CA ARG A 152 14.47 -6.31 -5.13
C ARG A 152 13.75 -4.97 -5.16
N ALA A 153 12.42 -4.96 -4.97
CA ALA A 153 11.64 -3.73 -4.95
C ALA A 153 12.13 -2.74 -3.87
N ARG A 154 12.58 -3.25 -2.72
CA ARG A 154 13.12 -2.40 -1.65
C ARG A 154 14.52 -1.87 -1.99
N VAL A 155 15.36 -2.70 -2.60
CA VAL A 155 16.68 -2.26 -3.07
C VAL A 155 16.52 -1.15 -4.11
N GLU A 156 15.59 -1.31 -5.06
CA GLU A 156 15.25 -0.29 -6.06
C GLU A 156 14.84 1.03 -5.40
N GLN A 157 13.90 1.00 -4.45
CA GLN A 157 13.47 2.19 -3.70
C GLN A 157 14.61 2.88 -2.93
N ILE A 158 15.50 2.09 -2.29
CA ILE A 158 16.65 2.64 -1.56
C ILE A 158 17.63 3.28 -2.56
N THR A 159 17.88 2.60 -3.68
CA THR A 159 18.76 3.11 -4.73
C THR A 159 18.25 4.42 -5.32
N GLU A 160 16.96 4.50 -5.63
CA GLU A 160 16.29 5.69 -6.12
C GLU A 160 16.45 6.87 -5.13
N ARG A 161 16.16 6.66 -3.85
CA ARG A 161 16.34 7.67 -2.80
C ARG A 161 17.78 8.12 -2.63
N LEU A 162 18.75 7.23 -2.81
CA LEU A 162 20.17 7.58 -2.77
C LEU A 162 20.57 8.46 -3.96
N VAL A 163 20.06 8.14 -5.16
CA VAL A 163 20.31 8.92 -6.38
C VAL A 163 19.64 10.29 -6.30
N GLU A 164 18.44 10.39 -5.75
CA GLU A 164 17.69 11.64 -5.57
C GLU A 164 18.20 12.51 -4.41
N GLY A 165 19.18 12.03 -3.61
CA GLY A 165 19.71 12.74 -2.44
C GLY A 165 18.77 12.73 -1.23
N GLY A 166 17.76 11.86 -1.22
CA GLY A 166 16.84 11.68 -0.09
C GLY A 166 17.38 10.77 1.03
N LEU A 167 18.55 10.14 0.83
CA LEU A 167 19.29 9.36 1.80
C LEU A 167 20.78 9.70 1.68
N GLU A 168 21.45 9.86 2.83
CA GLU A 168 22.89 10.03 2.87
C GLU A 168 23.60 8.68 2.90
N PHE A 169 24.59 8.48 2.01
CA PHE A 169 25.39 7.24 1.96
C PHE A 169 26.05 6.93 3.29
N ASP A 170 26.57 7.95 3.96
CA ASP A 170 27.26 7.80 5.24
C ASP A 170 26.32 7.31 6.35
N GLU A 171 25.06 7.77 6.36
CA GLU A 171 24.03 7.28 7.29
C GLU A 171 23.71 5.80 7.04
N LEU A 172 23.55 5.41 5.78
CA LEU A 172 23.29 4.01 5.42
C LEU A 172 24.44 3.09 5.79
N VAL A 173 25.70 3.51 5.55
CA VAL A 173 26.89 2.77 5.97
C VAL A 173 26.98 2.69 7.50
N ALA A 174 26.66 3.77 8.21
CA ALA A 174 26.65 3.76 9.67
C ALA A 174 25.61 2.77 10.23
N LEU A 175 24.40 2.74 9.67
CA LEU A 175 23.37 1.75 10.02
C LEU A 175 23.81 0.32 9.73
N ALA A 176 24.43 0.07 8.57
CA ALA A 176 24.92 -1.24 8.19
C ALA A 176 26.03 -1.74 9.15
N ARG A 177 26.89 -0.85 9.63
CA ARG A 177 27.92 -1.16 10.65
C ARG A 177 27.32 -1.48 12.01
N ILE A 178 26.30 -0.70 12.45
CA ILE A 178 25.58 -0.97 13.71
C ILE A 178 24.89 -2.32 13.67
N ALA A 179 24.34 -2.71 12.51
CA ALA A 179 23.68 -3.99 12.31
C ALA A 179 24.64 -5.19 12.17
N ASP A 180 25.97 -4.97 12.30
CA ASP A 180 27.00 -6.00 12.18
C ASP A 180 26.88 -6.85 10.90
N THR A 181 26.54 -6.19 9.79
CA THR A 181 26.35 -6.86 8.48
C THR A 181 27.65 -7.17 7.75
N GLY A 182 28.80 -6.67 8.22
CA GLY A 182 30.07 -6.73 7.54
C GLY A 182 30.21 -5.75 6.35
N ILE A 183 29.19 -4.93 6.07
CA ILE A 183 29.24 -3.92 5.01
C ILE A 183 30.10 -2.74 5.48
N THR A 184 31.13 -2.42 4.72
CA THR A 184 32.06 -1.33 5.02
C THR A 184 31.87 -0.09 4.15
N SER A 185 31.31 -0.27 2.95
CA SER A 185 31.02 0.81 2.01
C SER A 185 29.83 0.45 1.11
N ILE A 186 29.10 1.45 0.67
CA ILE A 186 27.99 1.35 -0.28
C ILE A 186 28.23 2.40 -1.35
N HIS A 187 28.01 2.07 -2.62
CA HIS A 187 28.03 2.99 -3.73
C HIS A 187 26.97 2.59 -4.75
N VAL A 188 26.44 3.57 -5.47
CA VAL A 188 25.52 3.35 -6.59
C VAL A 188 26.30 3.55 -7.88
N GLU A 189 26.23 2.58 -8.78
CA GLU A 189 26.83 2.64 -10.09
C GLU A 189 25.73 2.86 -11.15
N GLU A 190 25.73 4.02 -11.79
CA GLU A 190 24.89 4.25 -12.96
C GLU A 190 25.46 3.50 -14.15
N ARG A 191 24.66 2.65 -14.75
CA ARG A 191 24.99 1.98 -16.02
C ARG A 191 24.04 2.40 -17.09
N GLU A 192 24.58 2.72 -18.25
CA GLU A 192 23.72 2.92 -19.42
C GLU A 192 22.94 1.64 -19.75
N ALA A 193 21.64 1.77 -19.96
CA ALA A 193 20.83 0.66 -20.42
C ALA A 193 21.35 0.09 -21.75
N PRO A 194 21.37 -1.24 -21.94
CA PRO A 194 21.74 -1.85 -23.21
C PRO A 194 21.02 -1.21 -24.39
N GLU A 195 21.71 -1.08 -25.54
CA GLU A 195 21.17 -0.39 -26.73
C GLU A 195 19.83 -1.00 -27.19
N GLU A 196 19.63 -2.30 -27.00
CA GLU A 196 18.36 -2.98 -27.29
C GLU A 196 17.22 -2.47 -26.44
N VAL A 197 17.45 -2.26 -25.14
CA VAL A 197 16.47 -1.73 -24.19
C VAL A 197 16.15 -0.28 -24.53
N ARG A 198 17.18 0.54 -24.80
CA ARG A 198 17.02 1.94 -25.20
C ARG A 198 16.22 2.08 -26.51
N ARG A 199 16.43 1.17 -27.46
CA ARG A 199 15.69 1.15 -28.72
C ARG A 199 14.22 0.79 -28.53
N VAL A 200 13.92 -0.24 -27.74
CA VAL A 200 12.54 -0.64 -27.43
C VAL A 200 11.82 0.49 -26.69
N PHE A 201 12.49 1.12 -25.74
CA PHE A 201 11.94 2.22 -24.97
C PHE A 201 11.63 3.44 -25.85
N ARG A 202 12.56 3.85 -26.73
CA ARG A 202 12.33 4.93 -27.72
C ARG A 202 11.13 4.63 -28.62
N ALA A 203 11.01 3.40 -29.11
CA ALA A 203 9.86 3.00 -29.93
C ALA A 203 8.53 3.08 -29.16
N PHE A 204 8.53 2.69 -27.90
CA PHE A 204 7.35 2.75 -27.01
C PHE A 204 6.94 4.21 -26.73
N ILE A 205 7.89 5.09 -26.41
CA ILE A 205 7.62 6.53 -26.21
C ILE A 205 7.06 7.16 -27.49
N GLN A 206 7.63 6.87 -28.64
CA GLN A 206 7.12 7.36 -29.95
C GLN A 206 5.69 6.89 -30.21
N GLN A 207 5.35 5.66 -29.84
CA GLN A 207 3.99 5.14 -30.00
C GLN A 207 2.98 5.84 -29.08
N ILE A 208 3.37 6.13 -27.82
CA ILE A 208 2.53 6.89 -26.90
C ILE A 208 2.32 8.32 -27.39
N GLN A 209 3.39 8.99 -27.83
CA GLN A 209 3.33 10.37 -28.34
C GLN A 209 2.54 10.45 -29.66
N GLY A 210 2.65 9.45 -30.52
CA GLY A 210 1.87 9.36 -31.76
C GLY A 210 0.36 9.21 -31.49
N ASN A 211 -0.02 8.43 -30.51
CA ASN A 211 -1.43 8.27 -30.13
C ASN A 211 -2.01 9.51 -29.41
N ALA A 212 -1.16 10.31 -28.75
CA ALA A 212 -1.58 11.56 -28.11
C ALA A 212 -1.82 12.70 -29.16
N GLN A 213 -1.12 12.69 -30.28
CA GLN A 213 -1.28 13.69 -31.35
C GLN A 213 -2.52 13.46 -32.22
N ASP A 214 -3.02 12.23 -32.31
CA ASP A 214 -4.29 11.95 -33.00
C ASP A 214 -5.54 12.41 -32.23
N SER A 215 -5.38 12.72 -30.94
CA SER A 215 -6.49 13.19 -30.07
C SER A 215 -6.51 14.70 -29.83
N THR A 216 -5.58 15.48 -30.33
CA THR A 216 -5.52 16.95 -30.16
C THR A 216 -5.16 17.67 -31.44
N ASN A 217 -6.10 17.73 -32.38
CA ASN A 217 -6.11 18.77 -33.41
C ASN A 217 -6.81 19.99 -32.82
N ALA A 218 -6.09 20.81 -32.04
CA ALA A 218 -6.38 22.23 -31.82
C ALA A 218 -5.18 22.91 -31.13
N ASP A 219 -4.52 23.80 -31.89
CA ASP A 219 -3.65 24.91 -31.49
C ASP A 219 -2.58 24.71 -30.38
N GLY A 220 -1.31 24.69 -30.78
CA GLY A 220 -0.18 24.94 -29.90
C GLY A 220 1.15 24.36 -30.41
N ALA A 221 2.13 25.19 -30.67
CA ALA A 221 3.45 24.87 -31.16
C ALA A 221 4.21 23.82 -30.32
N PRO A 222 5.05 22.95 -30.93
CA PRO A 222 5.81 21.94 -30.21
C PRO A 222 6.94 22.59 -29.40
N GLY A 223 6.82 22.49 -28.06
CA GLY A 223 7.92 22.79 -27.15
C GLY A 223 9.03 21.73 -27.32
N GLN A 224 10.27 22.17 -27.41
CA GLN A 224 11.45 21.30 -27.39
C GLN A 224 11.51 20.58 -26.04
N GLN A 225 11.18 19.30 -26.01
CA GLN A 225 11.49 18.44 -24.86
C GLN A 225 12.98 18.18 -24.87
N THR A 226 13.65 18.46 -23.76
CA THR A 226 15.09 18.31 -23.62
C THR A 226 15.46 16.85 -23.36
N GLU A 227 16.62 16.40 -23.86
CA GLU A 227 17.21 15.06 -23.59
C GLU A 227 17.20 14.66 -22.10
N ALA A 228 17.13 15.63 -21.20
CA ALA A 228 17.03 15.43 -19.76
C ALA A 228 15.65 14.88 -19.30
N GLU A 229 14.56 15.23 -19.99
CA GLU A 229 13.21 14.69 -19.70
C GLU A 229 13.07 13.26 -20.19
N ASP A 230 13.64 12.94 -21.34
CA ASP A 230 13.66 11.57 -21.88
C ASP A 230 14.51 10.63 -21.01
N ALA A 231 15.62 11.13 -20.45
CA ALA A 231 16.44 10.39 -19.50
C ALA A 231 15.73 10.14 -18.15
N ARG A 232 14.90 11.09 -17.71
CA ARG A 232 14.10 10.94 -16.47
C ARG A 232 12.98 9.91 -16.63
N LEU A 233 12.24 9.96 -17.75
CA LEU A 233 11.20 8.99 -18.08
C LEU A 233 11.76 7.58 -18.28
N ALA A 234 12.99 7.45 -18.84
CA ALA A 234 13.66 6.17 -18.97
C ALA A 234 14.04 5.55 -17.61
N ARG A 235 14.37 6.39 -16.61
CA ARG A 235 14.67 5.93 -15.23
C ARG A 235 13.42 5.42 -14.52
N GLU A 236 12.26 6.05 -14.70
CA GLU A 236 10.98 5.61 -14.09
C GLU A 236 10.47 4.27 -14.65
N PHE A 237 10.91 3.86 -15.85
CA PHE A 237 10.41 2.64 -16.50
C PHE A 237 11.32 1.42 -16.35
N ILE A 238 12.59 1.60 -15.95
CA ILE A 238 13.58 0.52 -15.80
C ILE A 238 13.79 0.15 -14.31
N ALA A 239 13.22 0.93 -13.38
CA ALA A 239 13.24 0.66 -11.93
C ALA A 239 12.30 -0.48 -11.50
#